data_a475104c5190b6eca45038b59f540673
#
_entry.id   a475104c5190b6eca45038b59f540673
#
_cell.length_a   1.000
_cell.length_b   1.000
_cell.length_c   1.000
_cell.angle_alpha   90.00
_cell.angle_beta   90.00
_cell.angle_gamma   90.00
#
_symmetry.space_group_name_H-M   'P 1'
#
loop_
_entity.id
_entity.type
_entity.pdbx_description
1 polymer ?
#
loop_
_entity_poly.entity_id
_entity_poly.type
_entity_poly.pdbx_seq_one_letter_code
_entity_poly.pdbx_strand_id
1 'polypeptide(L)'
;MAQFTRRDFLKTGVAATALSGLGGAAVAQTRRSATDWVTLGKSQVKVTRLAFGTGSFSGRVQRDLGQEAFTRLVRHAYDNGIRFFETAESYHGMPEMLAIALKGIPRDSYRLMTKYSTPSSGDPAPKIDQFRKQLNTDYIDILLLHCLRPPTWSTDYTSLQDGFSLAQDKKVILSHGASIHGLQALRTIPGNQWLQIAMIRMNHNGTKMDTPELRDIDAPGDVSEVVAHTKKVHAQGLGVISMKLCGEGRFSFAERDAAMKFAMNLGCVDSVTIGFKNTAEIDEAIDRMSRVMNS
;
A
#
# COMPACT_ATOMS: atom_id res chain seq x y z
N MET A 1 65.59 -0.11 -12.07
CA MET A 1 64.20 -0.18 -11.49
C MET A 1 63.32 -0.86 -12.53
N ALA A 2 62.98 -2.11 -12.30
CA ALA A 2 62.15 -2.87 -13.23
C ALA A 2 60.65 -2.65 -12.86
N GLN A 3 59.87 -2.25 -13.86
CA GLN A 3 58.43 -2.04 -13.67
C GLN A 3 57.70 -3.40 -13.71
N PHE A 4 57.03 -3.71 -12.63
CA PHE A 4 56.08 -4.86 -12.57
C PHE A 4 54.82 -4.57 -13.38
N THR A 5 54.50 -5.45 -14.33
CA THR A 5 53.29 -5.33 -15.16
C THR A 5 52.18 -6.23 -14.63
N ARG A 6 50.93 -5.87 -14.96
CA ARG A 6 49.71 -6.66 -14.58
C ARG A 6 49.73 -8.12 -15.06
N ARG A 7 50.63 -8.53 -15.93
CA ARG A 7 50.81 -9.91 -16.42
C ARG A 7 51.60 -10.79 -15.48
N ASP A 8 52.42 -10.20 -14.60
CA ASP A 8 53.28 -10.95 -13.66
C ASP A 8 52.55 -11.43 -12.43
N PHE A 9 51.35 -10.84 -12.14
CA PHE A 9 50.50 -11.19 -11.01
C PHE A 9 49.73 -12.52 -11.23
N LEU A 10 49.62 -12.99 -12.47
CA LEU A 10 48.84 -14.19 -12.81
C LEU A 10 49.66 -15.49 -12.91
N LYS A 11 50.93 -15.49 -12.61
CA LYS A 11 51.82 -16.66 -12.77
C LYS A 11 52.38 -17.29 -11.49
N THR A 12 52.03 -16.78 -10.34
CA THR A 12 52.51 -17.34 -9.06
C THR A 12 51.33 -17.61 -8.14
N GLY A 13 50.91 -18.88 -8.06
CA GLY A 13 49.96 -19.27 -7.03
C GLY A 13 49.06 -20.46 -7.32
N VAL A 14 49.65 -21.60 -7.62
CA VAL A 14 48.93 -22.86 -7.49
C VAL A 14 49.77 -23.81 -6.64
N ALA A 15 49.45 -23.88 -5.37
CA ALA A 15 49.55 -25.06 -4.49
C ALA A 15 49.01 -24.65 -3.10
N ALA A 16 47.77 -24.92 -2.82
CA ALA A 16 47.28 -25.03 -1.45
C ALA A 16 46.20 -26.12 -1.39
N THR A 17 46.55 -27.19 -0.82
CA THR A 17 45.84 -28.28 -0.17
C THR A 17 44.37 -28.07 0.09
N ALA A 18 43.59 -29.02 -0.43
CA ALA A 18 42.20 -29.28 -0.01
C ALA A 18 42.11 -29.55 1.50
N LEU A 19 41.52 -28.65 2.25
CA LEU A 19 40.89 -28.93 3.52
C LEU A 19 39.40 -28.70 3.34
N SER A 20 38.66 -29.80 3.23
CA SER A 20 37.22 -29.88 3.29
C SER A 20 36.72 -29.42 4.66
N GLY A 21 36.44 -28.13 4.76
CA GLY A 21 35.68 -27.55 5.83
C GLY A 21 34.31 -27.19 5.26
N LEU A 22 33.27 -27.98 5.53
CA LEU A 22 31.86 -27.64 5.33
C LEU A 22 31.49 -26.49 6.26
N GLY A 23 31.97 -25.31 5.96
CA GLY A 23 31.45 -24.06 6.48
C GLY A 23 30.28 -23.62 5.59
N GLY A 24 29.09 -24.10 5.88
CA GLY A 24 27.88 -23.49 5.30
C GLY A 24 27.90 -22.00 5.59
N ALA A 25 28.16 -21.18 4.57
CA ALA A 25 27.93 -19.76 4.68
C ALA A 25 26.44 -19.59 5.02
N ALA A 26 26.14 -19.33 6.29
CA ALA A 26 24.82 -18.90 6.69
C ALA A 26 24.57 -17.60 5.90
N VAL A 27 23.78 -17.69 4.85
CA VAL A 27 23.25 -16.51 4.17
C VAL A 27 22.48 -15.77 5.26
N ALA A 28 23.04 -14.68 5.74
CA ALA A 28 22.37 -13.85 6.72
C ALA A 28 21.05 -13.42 6.09
N GLN A 29 19.97 -14.01 6.57
CA GLN A 29 18.63 -13.66 6.12
C GLN A 29 18.43 -12.19 6.45
N THR A 30 18.38 -11.33 5.42
CA THR A 30 18.15 -9.91 5.60
C THR A 30 16.84 -9.71 6.35
N ARG A 31 16.91 -9.07 7.52
CA ARG A 31 15.74 -8.78 8.34
C ARG A 31 14.77 -7.90 7.56
N ARG A 32 13.54 -8.35 7.45
CA ARG A 32 12.45 -7.63 6.79
C ARG A 32 11.94 -6.53 7.71
N SER A 33 11.61 -5.37 7.12
CA SER A 33 11.11 -4.21 7.87
C SER A 33 9.75 -3.74 7.33
N ALA A 34 8.97 -3.12 8.19
CA ALA A 34 7.73 -2.42 7.81
C ALA A 34 7.99 -1.31 6.77
N THR A 35 9.20 -0.77 6.75
CA THR A 35 9.62 0.32 5.88
C THR A 35 10.38 -0.13 4.63
N ASP A 36 10.51 -1.44 4.41
CA ASP A 36 11.07 -1.96 3.16
C ASP A 36 10.22 -1.54 1.96
N TRP A 37 10.91 -1.16 0.89
CA TRP A 37 10.26 -0.91 -0.39
C TRP A 37 9.86 -2.20 -1.06
N VAL A 38 8.61 -2.27 -1.51
CA VAL A 38 8.04 -3.40 -2.25
C VAL A 38 7.40 -2.91 -3.54
N THR A 39 7.46 -3.73 -4.58
CA THR A 39 6.80 -3.42 -5.86
C THR A 39 5.36 -3.90 -5.80
N LEU A 40 4.41 -3.04 -6.15
CA LEU A 40 2.99 -3.38 -6.25
C LEU A 40 2.69 -4.09 -7.58
N GLY A 41 2.97 -5.37 -7.63
CA GLY A 41 2.67 -6.22 -8.78
C GLY A 41 3.11 -5.63 -10.13
N LYS A 42 2.26 -5.80 -11.14
CA LYS A 42 2.50 -5.33 -12.53
C LYS A 42 2.48 -3.80 -12.68
N SER A 43 2.04 -3.05 -11.67
CA SER A 43 2.08 -1.59 -11.69
C SER A 43 3.50 -1.01 -11.73
N GLN A 44 4.48 -1.77 -11.29
CA GLN A 44 5.89 -1.38 -11.11
C GLN A 44 6.10 -0.22 -10.11
N VAL A 45 5.04 0.32 -9.51
CA VAL A 45 5.17 1.33 -8.45
C VAL A 45 5.71 0.68 -7.18
N LYS A 46 6.78 1.27 -6.64
CA LYS A 46 7.36 0.84 -5.36
C LYS A 46 6.79 1.69 -4.23
N VAL A 47 6.40 1.03 -3.13
CA VAL A 47 5.87 1.65 -1.91
C VAL A 47 6.51 1.01 -0.68
N THR A 48 6.38 1.61 0.50
CA THR A 48 6.74 0.92 1.75
C THR A 48 5.66 -0.09 2.14
N ARG A 49 6.06 -1.19 2.80
CA ARG A 49 5.12 -2.23 3.27
C ARG A 49 4.05 -1.67 4.18
N LEU A 50 4.42 -0.73 5.06
CA LEU A 50 3.49 0.02 5.87
C LEU A 50 3.21 1.38 5.21
N ALA A 51 1.93 1.67 5.03
CA ALA A 51 1.43 2.95 4.53
C ALA A 51 0.76 3.74 5.66
N PHE A 52 0.93 5.05 5.63
CA PHE A 52 0.19 6.00 6.47
C PHE A 52 -1.17 6.30 5.83
N GLY A 53 -2.24 5.80 6.41
CA GLY A 53 -3.61 6.02 5.94
C GLY A 53 -4.28 7.19 6.63
N THR A 54 -5.13 7.91 5.90
CA THR A 54 -5.93 9.02 6.44
C THR A 54 -7.42 8.74 6.46
N GLY A 55 -7.82 7.47 6.21
CA GLY A 55 -9.23 7.11 5.96
C GLY A 55 -10.08 6.73 7.18
N SER A 56 -9.53 6.71 8.38
CA SER A 56 -10.30 6.33 9.58
C SER A 56 -11.49 7.26 9.79
N PHE A 57 -12.72 6.69 9.75
CA PHE A 57 -13.98 7.44 9.78
C PHE A 57 -14.01 8.59 8.76
N SER A 58 -13.64 8.31 7.50
CA SER A 58 -13.56 9.30 6.40
C SER A 58 -12.65 10.49 6.74
N GLY A 59 -11.53 10.23 7.41
CA GLY A 59 -10.51 11.22 7.77
C GLY A 59 -10.78 11.96 9.09
N ARG A 60 -11.93 11.75 9.74
CA ARG A 60 -12.30 12.49 10.95
C ARG A 60 -11.26 12.35 12.06
N VAL A 61 -10.72 11.14 12.29
CA VAL A 61 -9.76 10.89 13.38
C VAL A 61 -8.54 11.80 13.29
N GLN A 62 -7.95 11.93 12.11
CA GLN A 62 -6.78 12.79 11.95
C GLN A 62 -7.15 14.27 11.79
N ARG A 63 -8.27 14.58 11.14
CA ARG A 63 -8.75 15.96 11.02
C ARG A 63 -9.02 16.60 12.37
N ASP A 64 -9.59 15.84 13.31
CA ASP A 64 -9.91 16.31 14.67
C ASP A 64 -8.65 16.60 15.50
N LEU A 65 -7.46 16.11 15.09
CA LEU A 65 -6.18 16.48 15.71
C LEU A 65 -5.79 17.94 15.41
N GLY A 66 -6.32 18.51 14.33
CA GLY A 66 -5.88 19.79 13.78
C GLY A 66 -4.58 19.69 12.97
N GLN A 67 -4.32 20.72 12.15
CA GLN A 67 -3.23 20.70 11.16
C GLN A 67 -1.84 20.51 11.79
N GLU A 68 -1.57 21.18 12.89
CA GLU A 68 -0.25 21.15 13.51
C GLU A 68 0.10 19.76 14.07
N ALA A 69 -0.82 19.15 14.82
CA ALA A 69 -0.62 17.81 15.37
C ALA A 69 -0.57 16.75 14.25
N PHE A 70 -1.41 16.88 13.22
CA PHE A 70 -1.38 16.02 12.05
C PHE A 70 -0.05 16.16 11.29
N THR A 71 0.47 17.38 11.13
CA THR A 71 1.78 17.60 10.50
C THR A 71 2.91 16.90 11.28
N ARG A 72 2.93 17.03 12.61
CA ARG A 72 3.92 16.31 13.44
C ARG A 72 3.80 14.80 13.25
N LEU A 73 2.58 14.27 13.17
CA LEU A 73 2.32 12.85 13.00
C LEU A 73 2.83 12.33 11.64
N VAL A 74 2.54 13.03 10.55
CA VAL A 74 3.02 12.68 9.20
C VAL A 74 4.55 12.76 9.11
N ARG A 75 5.15 13.80 9.71
CA ARG A 75 6.60 13.96 9.76
C ARG A 75 7.26 12.83 10.55
N HIS A 76 6.72 12.47 11.70
CA HIS A 76 7.21 11.34 12.48
C HIS A 76 7.16 10.04 11.67
N ALA A 77 6.07 9.78 10.94
CA ALA A 77 5.98 8.62 10.07
C ALA A 77 7.06 8.63 8.97
N TYR A 78 7.26 9.79 8.33
CA TYR A 78 8.29 9.95 7.32
C TYR A 78 9.70 9.76 7.92
N ASP A 79 10.03 10.37 9.05
CA ASP A 79 11.34 10.29 9.68
C ASP A 79 11.68 8.86 10.14
N ASN A 80 10.63 8.05 10.45
CA ASN A 80 10.75 6.63 10.78
C ASN A 80 10.63 5.68 9.58
N GLY A 81 10.74 6.20 8.35
CA GLY A 81 10.91 5.41 7.13
C GLY A 81 9.63 5.06 6.38
N ILE A 82 8.44 5.43 6.85
CA ILE A 82 7.22 5.29 6.05
C ILE A 82 7.29 6.28 4.88
N ARG A 83 7.11 5.76 3.66
CA ARG A 83 7.22 6.53 2.41
C ARG A 83 5.97 6.42 1.54
N PHE A 84 4.91 5.84 2.06
CA PHE A 84 3.64 5.66 1.36
C PHE A 84 2.51 6.30 2.15
N PHE A 85 1.86 7.31 1.57
CA PHE A 85 0.79 8.10 2.18
C PHE A 85 -0.50 7.95 1.36
N GLU A 86 -1.58 7.63 2.05
CA GLU A 86 -2.87 7.31 1.46
C GLU A 86 -3.94 8.30 1.91
N THR A 87 -4.71 8.81 0.93
CA THR A 87 -5.90 9.65 1.16
C THR A 87 -7.01 9.31 0.17
N ALA A 88 -8.07 10.08 0.13
CA ALA A 88 -9.15 9.98 -0.85
C ALA A 88 -9.92 11.30 -0.99
N GLU A 89 -10.60 11.49 -2.11
CA GLU A 89 -11.51 12.60 -2.35
C GLU A 89 -12.57 12.76 -1.24
N SER A 90 -13.15 11.62 -0.82
CA SER A 90 -14.21 11.59 0.21
C SER A 90 -13.72 11.83 1.65
N TYR A 91 -12.41 11.99 1.86
CA TYR A 91 -11.86 12.32 3.17
C TYR A 91 -11.70 13.84 3.29
N HIS A 92 -12.81 14.54 3.48
CA HIS A 92 -12.90 16.00 3.42
C HIS A 92 -11.77 16.72 4.17
N GLY A 93 -11.02 17.56 3.47
CA GLY A 93 -9.88 18.33 3.99
C GLY A 93 -8.58 17.53 4.20
N MET A 94 -8.61 16.20 4.11
CA MET A 94 -7.40 15.39 4.36
C MET A 94 -6.35 15.50 3.24
N PRO A 95 -6.72 15.57 1.94
CA PRO A 95 -5.72 15.81 0.88
C PRO A 95 -4.92 17.10 1.11
N GLU A 96 -5.56 18.19 1.44
CA GLU A 96 -4.93 19.49 1.70
C GLU A 96 -4.09 19.46 2.99
N MET A 97 -4.60 18.86 4.05
CA MET A 97 -3.85 18.68 5.30
C MET A 97 -2.59 17.85 5.08
N LEU A 98 -2.67 16.80 4.25
CA LEU A 98 -1.53 15.96 3.90
C LEU A 98 -0.51 16.74 3.06
N ALA A 99 -0.95 17.53 2.09
CA ALA A 99 -0.10 18.39 1.29
C ALA A 99 0.70 19.39 2.15
N ILE A 100 0.03 20.02 3.13
CA ILE A 100 0.68 20.92 4.09
C ILE A 100 1.72 20.15 4.93
N ALA A 101 1.38 18.97 5.42
CA ALA A 101 2.27 18.15 6.24
C ALA A 101 3.53 17.69 5.49
N LEU A 102 3.40 17.40 4.19
CA LEU A 102 4.50 16.95 3.32
C LEU A 102 5.29 18.10 2.68
N LYS A 103 4.88 19.37 2.88
CA LYS A 103 5.54 20.53 2.27
C LYS A 103 7.04 20.57 2.62
N GLY A 104 7.90 20.70 1.60
CA GLY A 104 9.35 20.76 1.72
C GLY A 104 10.05 19.38 1.81
N ILE A 105 9.31 18.28 1.83
CA ILE A 105 9.86 16.95 1.61
C ILE A 105 10.01 16.73 0.09
N PRO A 106 11.17 16.20 -0.39
CA PRO A 106 11.35 15.91 -1.82
C PRO A 106 10.25 14.97 -2.33
N ARG A 107 9.55 15.37 -3.41
CA ARG A 107 8.36 14.67 -3.93
C ARG A 107 8.65 13.22 -4.36
N ASP A 108 9.81 12.97 -4.91
CA ASP A 108 10.27 11.65 -5.36
C ASP A 108 10.65 10.70 -4.22
N SER A 109 10.82 11.22 -3.01
CA SER A 109 11.19 10.43 -1.82
C SER A 109 10.03 9.70 -1.17
N TYR A 110 8.77 9.96 -1.58
CA TYR A 110 7.57 9.31 -1.06
C TYR A 110 6.57 9.00 -2.17
N ARG A 111 5.53 8.23 -1.85
CA ARG A 111 4.44 7.87 -2.76
C ARG A 111 3.11 8.37 -2.21
N LEU A 112 2.28 8.90 -3.11
CA LEU A 112 0.93 9.36 -2.82
C LEU A 112 -0.10 8.48 -3.50
N MET A 113 -1.07 8.04 -2.73
CA MET A 113 -2.27 7.38 -3.23
C MET A 113 -3.50 8.21 -2.87
N THR A 114 -4.35 8.44 -3.86
CA THR A 114 -5.69 8.99 -3.63
C THR A 114 -6.74 8.14 -4.35
N LYS A 115 -8.01 8.43 -4.10
CA LYS A 115 -9.12 7.66 -4.63
C LYS A 115 -10.20 8.58 -5.17
N TYR A 116 -10.71 8.19 -6.33
CA TYR A 116 -11.80 8.85 -7.06
C TYR A 116 -13.14 8.27 -6.61
N SER A 117 -14.02 9.08 -6.06
CA SER A 117 -15.30 8.61 -5.54
C SER A 117 -16.23 8.09 -6.63
N THR A 118 -16.84 6.93 -6.39
CA THR A 118 -17.86 6.32 -7.23
C THR A 118 -19.20 6.28 -6.48
N PRO A 119 -20.35 6.28 -7.18
CA PRO A 119 -20.52 6.33 -8.64
C PRO A 119 -20.16 7.69 -9.23
N SER A 120 -19.57 7.70 -10.42
CA SER A 120 -19.27 8.90 -11.19
C SER A 120 -19.20 8.54 -12.68
N SER A 121 -19.39 9.53 -13.53
CA SER A 121 -19.36 9.38 -14.99
C SER A 121 -18.70 10.60 -15.65
N GLY A 122 -18.38 10.47 -16.93
CA GLY A 122 -17.77 11.54 -17.71
C GLY A 122 -16.24 11.52 -17.68
N ASP A 123 -15.63 12.59 -18.17
CA ASP A 123 -14.17 12.73 -18.22
C ASP A 123 -13.60 12.98 -16.81
N PRO A 124 -12.72 12.09 -16.31
CA PRO A 124 -12.12 12.28 -15.00
C PRO A 124 -10.96 13.30 -14.97
N ALA A 125 -10.46 13.77 -16.11
CA ALA A 125 -9.26 14.63 -16.16
C ALA A 125 -9.38 15.90 -15.33
N PRO A 126 -10.48 16.68 -15.36
CA PRO A 126 -10.58 17.89 -14.53
C PRO A 126 -10.51 17.59 -13.02
N LYS A 127 -11.08 16.46 -12.59
CA LYS A 127 -11.04 16.02 -11.19
C LYS A 127 -9.66 15.50 -10.80
N ILE A 128 -8.97 14.80 -11.66
CA ILE A 128 -7.57 14.38 -11.45
C ILE A 128 -6.68 15.63 -11.27
N ASP A 129 -6.88 16.66 -12.08
CA ASP A 129 -6.16 17.92 -11.91
C ASP A 129 -6.52 18.64 -10.59
N GLN A 130 -7.77 18.54 -10.15
CA GLN A 130 -8.16 19.03 -8.82
C GLN A 130 -7.39 18.27 -7.71
N PHE A 131 -7.29 16.94 -7.78
CA PHE A 131 -6.52 16.14 -6.80
C PHE A 131 -5.05 16.55 -6.76
N ARG A 132 -4.44 16.80 -7.93
CA ARG A 132 -3.05 17.28 -7.99
C ARG A 132 -2.88 18.63 -7.30
N LYS A 133 -3.81 19.54 -7.51
CA LYS A 133 -3.83 20.85 -6.84
C LYS A 133 -4.00 20.72 -5.32
N GLN A 134 -4.95 19.89 -4.86
CA GLN A 134 -5.19 19.66 -3.44
C GLN A 134 -3.98 19.00 -2.74
N LEU A 135 -3.31 18.06 -3.43
CA LEU A 135 -2.11 17.39 -2.94
C LEU A 135 -0.81 18.16 -3.19
N ASN A 136 -0.90 19.33 -3.85
CA ASN A 136 0.25 20.15 -4.24
C ASN A 136 1.35 19.33 -4.94
N THR A 137 1.00 18.65 -6.02
CA THR A 137 1.90 17.74 -6.75
C THR A 137 1.62 17.75 -8.25
N ASP A 138 2.66 17.52 -9.06
CA ASP A 138 2.53 17.41 -10.52
C ASP A 138 2.00 16.05 -10.97
N TYR A 139 2.15 15.01 -10.14
CA TYR A 139 1.68 13.67 -10.45
C TYR A 139 1.24 12.92 -9.19
N ILE A 140 0.39 11.91 -9.36
CA ILE A 140 -0.09 11.01 -8.30
C ILE A 140 0.49 9.62 -8.59
N ASP A 141 1.09 8.97 -7.60
CA ASP A 141 1.68 7.64 -7.81
C ASP A 141 0.60 6.59 -8.04
N ILE A 142 -0.51 6.63 -7.30
CA ILE A 142 -1.59 5.64 -7.39
C ILE A 142 -2.94 6.34 -7.31
N LEU A 143 -3.79 6.12 -8.33
CA LEU A 143 -5.19 6.57 -8.34
C LEU A 143 -6.13 5.36 -8.38
N LEU A 144 -7.03 5.25 -7.40
CA LEU A 144 -7.97 4.13 -7.32
C LEU A 144 -9.41 4.61 -7.55
N LEU A 145 -10.24 3.78 -8.20
CA LEU A 145 -11.69 3.87 -8.06
C LEU A 145 -12.06 3.55 -6.61
N HIS A 146 -12.87 4.39 -5.97
CA HIS A 146 -13.15 4.28 -4.54
C HIS A 146 -14.45 3.56 -4.25
N CYS A 147 -14.42 2.66 -3.27
CA CYS A 147 -15.60 2.00 -2.69
C CYS A 147 -16.39 1.14 -3.69
N LEU A 148 -15.72 0.35 -4.52
CA LEU A 148 -16.41 -0.56 -5.42
C LEU A 148 -17.21 -1.62 -4.66
N ARG A 149 -18.51 -1.75 -4.97
CA ARG A 149 -19.44 -2.70 -4.37
C ARG A 149 -20.18 -3.56 -5.39
N PRO A 150 -20.77 -2.98 -6.46
CA PRO A 150 -21.54 -3.75 -7.42
C PRO A 150 -20.61 -4.61 -8.31
N PRO A 151 -21.07 -5.80 -8.74
CA PRO A 151 -20.30 -6.66 -9.64
C PRO A 151 -20.17 -6.08 -11.05
N THR A 152 -21.00 -5.10 -11.40
CA THR A 152 -21.06 -4.43 -12.72
C THR A 152 -20.08 -3.27 -12.85
N TRP A 153 -19.27 -2.96 -11.82
CA TRP A 153 -18.40 -1.79 -11.79
C TRP A 153 -17.49 -1.66 -13.03
N SER A 154 -17.05 -2.78 -13.60
CA SER A 154 -16.14 -2.76 -14.76
C SER A 154 -16.81 -2.27 -16.04
N THR A 155 -18.12 -2.40 -16.16
CA THR A 155 -18.93 -1.82 -17.24
C THR A 155 -19.50 -0.46 -16.88
N ASP A 156 -19.90 -0.28 -15.63
CA ASP A 156 -20.51 0.98 -15.16
C ASP A 156 -19.53 2.15 -15.19
N TYR A 157 -18.23 1.89 -15.02
CA TYR A 157 -17.17 2.91 -14.92
C TYR A 157 -16.17 2.86 -16.08
N THR A 158 -16.55 2.40 -17.26
CA THR A 158 -15.66 2.31 -18.43
C THR A 158 -15.03 3.66 -18.76
N SER A 159 -15.82 4.75 -18.78
CA SER A 159 -15.28 6.10 -19.05
C SER A 159 -14.22 6.56 -18.05
N LEU A 160 -14.35 6.17 -16.77
CA LEU A 160 -13.35 6.45 -15.76
C LEU A 160 -12.09 5.60 -15.97
N GLN A 161 -12.27 4.32 -16.34
CA GLN A 161 -11.15 3.42 -16.63
C GLN A 161 -10.33 3.93 -17.83
N ASP A 162 -10.99 4.35 -18.91
CA ASP A 162 -10.35 4.92 -20.09
C ASP A 162 -9.61 6.22 -19.74
N GLY A 163 -10.25 7.09 -18.97
CA GLY A 163 -9.65 8.34 -18.54
C GLY A 163 -8.46 8.16 -17.61
N PHE A 164 -8.48 7.16 -16.71
CA PHE A 164 -7.32 6.84 -15.87
C PHE A 164 -6.17 6.26 -16.70
N SER A 165 -6.46 5.41 -17.68
CA SER A 165 -5.45 4.89 -18.61
C SER A 165 -4.79 6.03 -19.39
N LEU A 166 -5.58 6.97 -19.91
CA LEU A 166 -5.07 8.16 -20.59
C LEU A 166 -4.23 9.06 -19.65
N ALA A 167 -4.64 9.21 -18.38
CA ALA A 167 -3.88 9.97 -17.39
C ALA A 167 -2.55 9.26 -17.05
N GLN A 168 -2.51 7.93 -17.07
CA GLN A 168 -1.28 7.15 -16.89
C GLN A 168 -0.34 7.33 -18.10
N ASP A 169 -0.83 7.25 -19.32
CA ASP A 169 -0.04 7.49 -20.54
C ASP A 169 0.61 8.88 -20.52
N LYS A 170 -0.11 9.88 -20.02
CA LYS A 170 0.39 11.25 -19.83
C LYS A 170 1.28 11.41 -18.57
N LYS A 171 1.49 10.37 -17.79
CA LYS A 171 2.25 10.39 -16.52
C LYS A 171 1.68 11.35 -15.47
N VAL A 172 0.41 11.70 -15.57
CA VAL A 172 -0.34 12.48 -14.57
C VAL A 172 -0.65 11.60 -13.36
N ILE A 173 -0.89 10.31 -13.60
CA ILE A 173 -0.84 9.25 -12.59
C ILE A 173 0.19 8.20 -13.02
N LEU A 174 0.78 7.47 -12.07
CA LEU A 174 1.77 6.42 -12.40
C LEU A 174 1.15 5.03 -12.43
N SER A 175 0.06 4.81 -11.71
CA SER A 175 -0.69 3.55 -11.71
C SER A 175 -2.13 3.78 -11.30
N HIS A 176 -3.00 2.84 -11.70
CA HIS A 176 -4.41 2.86 -11.36
C HIS A 176 -4.90 1.50 -10.83
N GLY A 177 -6.08 1.51 -10.25
CA GLY A 177 -6.70 0.32 -9.70
C GLY A 177 -8.02 0.61 -9.01
N ALA A 178 -8.35 -0.20 -8.00
CA ALA A 178 -9.62 -0.07 -7.28
C ALA A 178 -9.48 -0.36 -5.78
N SER A 179 -10.29 0.34 -5.00
CA SER A 179 -10.56 0.09 -3.58
C SER A 179 -11.90 -0.63 -3.46
N ILE A 180 -11.85 -1.88 -2.99
CA ILE A 180 -12.99 -2.78 -2.95
C ILE A 180 -13.68 -2.69 -1.58
N HIS A 181 -15.00 -2.53 -1.59
CA HIS A 181 -15.83 -2.39 -0.39
C HIS A 181 -17.07 -3.29 -0.43
N GLY A 182 -17.02 -4.38 -1.18
CA GLY A 182 -18.08 -5.38 -1.28
C GLY A 182 -17.60 -6.67 -1.90
N LEU A 183 -18.05 -7.79 -1.34
CA LEU A 183 -17.67 -9.13 -1.80
C LEU A 183 -18.11 -9.38 -3.24
N GLN A 184 -19.25 -8.81 -3.67
CA GLN A 184 -19.71 -8.93 -5.05
C GLN A 184 -18.74 -8.31 -6.05
N ALA A 185 -18.18 -7.12 -5.75
CA ALA A 185 -17.14 -6.52 -6.55
C ALA A 185 -15.83 -7.33 -6.48
N LEU A 186 -15.44 -7.81 -5.30
CA LEU A 186 -14.21 -8.59 -5.12
C LEU A 186 -14.21 -9.87 -5.99
N ARG A 187 -15.35 -10.53 -6.11
CA ARG A 187 -15.53 -11.74 -6.96
C ARG A 187 -15.22 -11.50 -8.43
N THR A 188 -15.36 -10.25 -8.91
CA THR A 188 -15.16 -9.88 -10.32
C THR A 188 -13.77 -9.28 -10.59
N ILE A 189 -12.93 -9.10 -9.56
CA ILE A 189 -11.54 -8.60 -9.72
C ILE A 189 -10.64 -9.62 -10.44
N PRO A 190 -10.65 -10.92 -10.09
CA PRO A 190 -9.85 -11.90 -10.80
C PRO A 190 -10.20 -11.96 -12.29
N GLY A 191 -9.17 -11.85 -13.15
CA GLY A 191 -9.34 -11.84 -14.62
C GLY A 191 -9.52 -10.44 -15.23
N ASN A 192 -9.76 -9.41 -14.44
CA ASN A 192 -9.85 -8.05 -14.95
C ASN A 192 -8.47 -7.56 -15.42
N GLN A 193 -8.35 -7.15 -16.70
CA GLN A 193 -7.10 -6.77 -17.31
C GLN A 193 -6.72 -5.30 -17.07
N TRP A 194 -7.71 -4.44 -16.80
CA TRP A 194 -7.48 -3.03 -16.55
C TRP A 194 -6.79 -2.78 -15.20
N LEU A 195 -7.14 -3.53 -14.16
CA LEU A 195 -6.60 -3.33 -12.81
C LEU A 195 -5.10 -3.64 -12.75
N GLN A 196 -4.36 -2.75 -12.09
CA GLN A 196 -2.96 -2.94 -11.73
C GLN A 196 -2.79 -3.13 -10.22
N ILE A 197 -3.65 -2.47 -9.43
CA ILE A 197 -3.63 -2.49 -7.95
C ILE A 197 -5.04 -2.74 -7.43
N ALA A 198 -5.15 -3.59 -6.41
CA ALA A 198 -6.37 -3.83 -5.65
C ALA A 198 -6.13 -3.51 -4.17
N MET A 199 -6.95 -2.61 -3.62
CA MET A 199 -6.98 -2.31 -2.19
C MET A 199 -8.17 -3.03 -1.55
N ILE A 200 -7.91 -3.97 -0.64
CA ILE A 200 -8.88 -4.94 -0.13
C ILE A 200 -8.95 -4.87 1.39
N ARG A 201 -10.17 -4.93 1.95
CA ARG A 201 -10.39 -5.03 3.40
C ARG A 201 -9.94 -6.40 3.90
N MET A 202 -9.02 -6.44 4.87
CA MET A 202 -8.47 -7.71 5.33
C MET A 202 -8.00 -7.68 6.77
N ASN A 203 -8.48 -8.63 7.57
CA ASN A 203 -7.98 -8.96 8.90
C ASN A 203 -8.36 -10.40 9.25
N HIS A 204 -7.95 -10.85 10.43
CA HIS A 204 -8.06 -12.25 10.85
C HIS A 204 -9.46 -12.70 11.27
N ASN A 205 -10.38 -11.79 11.61
CA ASN A 205 -11.68 -12.14 12.18
C ASN A 205 -12.91 -11.58 11.43
N GLY A 206 -12.68 -10.94 10.27
CA GLY A 206 -13.75 -10.43 9.42
C GLY A 206 -14.32 -9.06 9.82
N THR A 207 -13.89 -8.46 10.92
CA THR A 207 -14.40 -7.15 11.37
C THR A 207 -14.17 -6.08 10.29
N LYS A 208 -15.26 -5.42 9.86
CA LYS A 208 -15.22 -4.41 8.79
C LYS A 208 -14.67 -4.93 7.45
N MET A 209 -14.68 -6.23 7.21
CA MET A 209 -14.38 -6.84 5.92
C MET A 209 -15.61 -6.85 5.00
N ASP A 210 -15.39 -7.26 3.76
CA ASP A 210 -16.42 -7.27 2.74
C ASP A 210 -17.45 -8.38 2.96
N THR A 211 -18.73 -8.02 2.85
CA THR A 211 -19.88 -8.91 2.92
C THR A 211 -20.61 -8.95 1.57
N PRO A 212 -21.53 -9.90 1.34
CA PRO A 212 -22.30 -9.96 0.10
C PRO A 212 -23.21 -8.75 -0.15
N GLU A 213 -23.53 -7.96 0.86
CA GLU A 213 -24.41 -6.81 0.75
C GLU A 213 -23.73 -5.67 -0.01
N LEU A 214 -24.52 -4.92 -0.78
CA LEU A 214 -24.04 -3.75 -1.53
C LEU A 214 -23.84 -2.50 -0.66
N ARG A 215 -24.06 -2.61 0.65
CA ARG A 215 -23.85 -1.55 1.65
C ARG A 215 -23.00 -2.07 2.80
N ASP A 216 -22.36 -1.16 3.52
CA ASP A 216 -21.69 -1.54 4.75
C ASP A 216 -22.73 -1.96 5.80
N ILE A 217 -22.54 -3.14 6.36
CA ILE A 217 -23.29 -3.66 7.50
C ILE A 217 -22.32 -3.91 8.67
N ASP A 218 -22.85 -3.93 9.87
CA ASP A 218 -22.02 -4.22 11.07
C ASP A 218 -22.01 -5.73 11.37
N ALA A 219 -21.60 -6.50 10.37
CA ALA A 219 -21.40 -7.93 10.46
C ALA A 219 -19.98 -8.28 9.98
N PRO A 220 -19.37 -9.35 10.49
CA PRO A 220 -18.08 -9.81 9.98
C PRO A 220 -18.22 -10.33 8.55
N GLY A 221 -17.21 -10.03 7.71
CA GLY A 221 -17.11 -10.60 6.37
C GLY A 221 -16.57 -12.04 6.41
N ASP A 222 -16.74 -12.75 5.28
CA ASP A 222 -16.17 -14.08 5.09
C ASP A 222 -14.67 -13.99 4.82
N VAL A 223 -13.87 -14.22 5.86
CA VAL A 223 -12.41 -14.17 5.79
C VAL A 223 -11.86 -15.16 4.76
N SER A 224 -12.41 -16.37 4.70
CA SER A 224 -11.92 -17.44 3.84
C SER A 224 -12.14 -17.10 2.36
N GLU A 225 -13.30 -16.57 2.02
CA GLU A 225 -13.64 -16.17 0.66
C GLU A 225 -12.82 -14.95 0.22
N VAL A 226 -12.69 -13.93 1.07
CA VAL A 226 -11.87 -12.75 0.79
C VAL A 226 -10.41 -13.15 0.54
N VAL A 227 -9.85 -14.03 1.38
CA VAL A 227 -8.47 -14.55 1.20
C VAL A 227 -8.33 -15.32 -0.11
N ALA A 228 -9.30 -16.19 -0.43
CA ALA A 228 -9.26 -16.98 -1.66
C ALA A 228 -9.24 -16.09 -2.92
N HIS A 229 -10.08 -15.05 -2.96
CA HIS A 229 -10.09 -14.08 -4.05
C HIS A 229 -8.81 -13.23 -4.08
N THR A 230 -8.33 -12.77 -2.92
CA THR A 230 -7.09 -11.99 -2.83
C THR A 230 -5.89 -12.77 -3.35
N LYS A 231 -5.77 -14.06 -3.04
CA LYS A 231 -4.71 -14.92 -3.59
C LYS A 231 -4.79 -15.03 -5.11
N LYS A 232 -6.00 -15.16 -5.68
CA LYS A 232 -6.19 -15.17 -7.15
C LYS A 232 -5.77 -13.83 -7.77
N VAL A 233 -6.15 -12.72 -7.16
CA VAL A 233 -5.79 -11.36 -7.59
C VAL A 233 -4.27 -11.18 -7.61
N HIS A 234 -3.60 -11.53 -6.52
CA HIS A 234 -2.15 -11.42 -6.40
C HIS A 234 -1.42 -12.37 -7.38
N ALA A 235 -1.88 -13.61 -7.54
CA ALA A 235 -1.31 -14.57 -8.50
C ALA A 235 -1.40 -14.11 -9.96
N GLN A 236 -2.30 -13.19 -10.30
CA GLN A 236 -2.41 -12.56 -11.60
C GLN A 236 -1.51 -11.34 -11.77
N GLY A 237 -0.65 -11.07 -10.78
CA GLY A 237 0.32 -9.99 -10.80
C GLY A 237 -0.24 -8.63 -10.40
N LEU A 238 -1.43 -8.54 -9.81
CA LEU A 238 -1.90 -7.27 -9.26
C LEU A 238 -1.17 -6.95 -7.94
N GLY A 239 -0.84 -5.68 -7.72
CA GLY A 239 -0.41 -5.21 -6.41
C GLY A 239 -1.56 -5.23 -5.41
N VAL A 240 -1.34 -5.79 -4.23
CA VAL A 240 -2.38 -5.91 -3.20
C VAL A 240 -2.04 -5.05 -1.99
N ILE A 241 -2.94 -4.11 -1.68
CA ILE A 241 -2.88 -3.28 -0.48
C ILE A 241 -3.99 -3.71 0.48
N SER A 242 -3.63 -4.10 1.70
CA SER A 242 -4.61 -4.40 2.75
C SER A 242 -5.06 -3.13 3.46
N MET A 243 -6.36 -3.01 3.73
CA MET A 243 -6.94 -1.98 4.59
C MET A 243 -7.85 -2.58 5.66
N LYS A 244 -8.28 -1.78 6.64
CA LYS A 244 -9.10 -2.20 7.79
C LYS A 244 -8.44 -3.27 8.67
N LEU A 245 -7.12 -3.37 8.63
CA LEU A 245 -6.36 -4.37 9.37
C LEU A 245 -6.67 -4.35 10.87
N CYS A 246 -6.80 -3.16 11.47
CA CYS A 246 -7.08 -2.97 12.90
C CYS A 246 -8.59 -2.83 13.22
N GLY A 247 -9.50 -3.29 12.33
CA GLY A 247 -10.95 -3.23 12.53
C GLY A 247 -11.48 -1.81 12.77
N GLU A 248 -10.86 -0.78 12.16
CA GLU A 248 -11.15 0.65 12.41
C GLU A 248 -10.98 1.06 13.88
N GLY A 249 -9.95 0.55 14.54
CA GLY A 249 -9.64 0.89 15.94
C GLY A 249 -10.41 0.06 16.98
N ARG A 250 -11.17 -0.96 16.56
CA ARG A 250 -11.89 -1.86 17.46
C ARG A 250 -10.99 -2.90 18.13
N PHE A 251 -9.81 -3.17 17.56
CA PHE A 251 -8.94 -4.25 18.01
C PHE A 251 -8.10 -3.85 19.23
N SER A 252 -8.09 -4.75 20.23
CA SER A 252 -7.15 -4.74 21.33
C SER A 252 -5.70 -4.92 20.87
N PHE A 253 -4.75 -4.78 21.76
CA PHE A 253 -3.34 -4.98 21.47
C PHE A 253 -3.07 -6.40 20.87
N ALA A 254 -3.63 -7.44 21.50
CA ALA A 254 -3.48 -8.81 21.05
C ALA A 254 -4.13 -9.07 19.69
N GLU A 255 -5.30 -8.49 19.44
CA GLU A 255 -5.98 -8.63 18.15
C GLU A 255 -5.22 -7.90 17.02
N ARG A 256 -4.59 -6.76 17.29
CA ARG A 256 -3.71 -6.09 16.32
C ARG A 256 -2.50 -6.96 15.97
N ASP A 257 -1.97 -7.70 16.94
CA ASP A 257 -0.87 -8.67 16.71
C ASP A 257 -1.34 -9.82 15.83
N ALA A 258 -2.49 -10.41 16.13
CA ALA A 258 -3.10 -11.47 15.34
C ALA A 258 -3.40 -11.02 13.89
N ALA A 259 -3.96 -9.83 13.73
CA ALA A 259 -4.29 -9.27 12.42
C ALA A 259 -3.03 -9.01 11.56
N MET A 260 -1.98 -8.44 12.15
CA MET A 260 -0.72 -8.21 11.46
C MET A 260 -0.06 -9.54 11.04
N LYS A 261 0.00 -10.50 11.96
CA LYS A 261 0.52 -11.85 11.69
C LYS A 261 -0.27 -12.54 10.59
N PHE A 262 -1.59 -12.45 10.63
CA PHE A 262 -2.46 -12.99 9.59
C PHE A 262 -2.12 -12.38 8.22
N ALA A 263 -2.16 -11.06 8.07
CA ALA A 263 -1.95 -10.41 6.79
C ALA A 263 -0.53 -10.67 6.20
N MET A 264 0.51 -10.59 7.03
CA MET A 264 1.88 -10.77 6.57
C MET A 264 2.23 -12.22 6.19
N ASN A 265 1.53 -13.22 6.77
CA ASN A 265 1.75 -14.63 6.47
C ASN A 265 0.90 -15.16 5.30
N LEU A 266 -0.04 -14.39 4.76
CA LEU A 266 -0.84 -14.81 3.60
C LEU A 266 -0.03 -14.99 2.32
N GLY A 267 1.10 -14.28 2.19
CA GLY A 267 1.94 -14.29 0.99
C GLY A 267 1.33 -13.62 -0.24
N CYS A 268 0.21 -12.90 -0.07
CA CYS A 268 -0.51 -12.21 -1.14
C CYS A 268 -0.88 -10.76 -0.79
N VAL A 269 -0.23 -10.18 0.22
CA VAL A 269 -0.36 -8.78 0.63
C VAL A 269 0.99 -8.11 0.50
N ASP A 270 1.09 -7.09 -0.36
CA ASP A 270 2.33 -6.36 -0.61
C ASP A 270 2.52 -5.23 0.39
N SER A 271 1.46 -4.48 0.67
CA SER A 271 1.47 -3.34 1.59
C SER A 271 0.19 -3.29 2.44
N VAL A 272 0.31 -2.67 3.61
CA VAL A 272 -0.80 -2.49 4.56
C VAL A 272 -0.99 -1.02 4.87
N THR A 273 -2.21 -0.52 4.78
CA THR A 273 -2.57 0.85 5.15
C THR A 273 -3.16 0.88 6.57
N ILE A 274 -2.61 1.74 7.43
CA ILE A 274 -3.09 1.96 8.80
C ILE A 274 -3.20 3.46 9.06
N GLY A 275 -4.32 3.88 9.65
CA GLY A 275 -4.50 5.25 10.17
C GLY A 275 -4.01 5.35 11.62
N PHE A 276 -3.34 6.44 11.94
CA PHE A 276 -2.74 6.70 13.25
C PHE A 276 -3.30 8.00 13.84
N LYS A 277 -3.38 8.07 15.16
CA LYS A 277 -3.79 9.27 15.91
C LYS A 277 -2.68 9.86 16.80
N ASN A 278 -1.58 9.13 17.00
CA ASN A 278 -0.39 9.59 17.72
C ASN A 278 0.87 8.84 17.24
N THR A 279 2.04 9.34 17.62
CA THR A 279 3.34 8.78 17.20
C THR A 279 3.58 7.39 17.75
N ALA A 280 3.12 7.11 18.97
CA ALA A 280 3.29 5.79 19.59
C ALA A 280 2.57 4.67 18.81
N GLU A 281 1.44 4.97 18.17
CA GLU A 281 0.76 4.01 17.27
C GLU A 281 1.57 3.73 15.99
N ILE A 282 2.32 4.71 15.48
CA ILE A 282 3.23 4.54 14.33
C ILE A 282 4.39 3.62 14.74
N ASP A 283 5.03 3.93 15.86
CA ASP A 283 6.18 3.17 16.38
C ASP A 283 5.76 1.72 16.67
N GLU A 284 4.60 1.53 17.32
CA GLU A 284 4.01 0.20 17.55
C GLU A 284 3.77 -0.57 16.24
N ALA A 285 3.23 0.08 15.21
CA ALA A 285 2.92 -0.59 13.95
C ALA A 285 4.18 -1.00 13.18
N ILE A 286 5.22 -0.14 13.16
CA ILE A 286 6.53 -0.44 12.56
C ILE A 286 7.17 -1.63 13.26
N ASP A 287 7.22 -1.60 14.58
CA ASP A 287 7.81 -2.64 15.42
C ASP A 287 7.08 -3.98 15.24
N ARG A 288 5.75 -3.95 15.33
CA ARG A 288 4.87 -5.11 15.20
C ARG A 288 5.03 -5.79 13.84
N MET A 289 4.94 -5.02 12.75
CA MET A 289 5.08 -5.57 11.39
C MET A 289 6.48 -6.17 11.19
N SER A 290 7.52 -5.45 11.59
CA SER A 290 8.91 -5.91 11.46
C SER A 290 9.16 -7.18 12.26
N ARG A 291 8.66 -7.27 13.50
CA ARG A 291 8.75 -8.46 14.34
C ARG A 291 8.03 -9.66 13.71
N VAL A 292 6.79 -9.48 13.29
CA VAL A 292 5.97 -10.55 12.69
C VAL A 292 6.60 -11.13 11.43
N MET A 293 7.23 -10.30 10.60
CA MET A 293 7.87 -10.76 9.36
C MET A 293 9.19 -11.52 9.58
N ASN A 294 9.74 -11.48 10.80
CA ASN A 294 11.00 -12.12 11.16
C ASN A 294 10.84 -13.23 12.23
N SER A 295 9.58 -13.57 12.60
CA SER A 295 9.23 -14.61 13.56
C SER A 295 9.09 -16.00 12.92
#